data_b12b9ae04e291111611f201f72a3f02f
#
_entry.id   b12b9ae04e291111611f201f72a3f02f
#
_cell.length_a   1.000
_cell.length_b   1.000
_cell.length_c   1.000
_cell.angle_alpha   90.00
_cell.angle_beta   90.00
_cell.angle_gamma   90.00
#
_symmetry.space_group_name_H-M   'P 1'
#
loop_
_entity.id
_entity.type
_entity.pdbx_description
1 polymer ?
#
loop_
_entity_poly.entity_id
_entity_poly.type
_entity_poly.pdbx_seq_one_letter_code
_entity_poly.pdbx_strand_id
1 'polypeptide(L)'
;MEIDELTPEMFNGLPLVTEGESKEVRYIGEGLVAIRFKPTIYSYTHNRSGIIAGSETLRLRAAKALLPVLREAGIEHTYQAVSNDWVISRLVLQPELADEVAPFRPTDLTPAQLEALPRATPIEVVAKAVHSGTPKHRYYRFGDYPLRKTATHINPEAPYPEDVIRFDWRNPLQDASGNRLADEVMPESMADWFIDVTEAKRTALVAFGALRRHLSGKGLDLWDICFFIAEDGKTMFGEVSPDCLRVRATDGTSLDKDVWRAGGSSETVLAKWGAFVKRLETD
;
A
#
# COMPACT_ATOMS: atom_id res chain seq x y z
N MET A 1 -21.46 7.51 12.92
CA MET A 1 -21.76 7.99 11.55
C MET A 1 -21.58 6.83 10.60
N GLU A 2 -22.63 6.50 9.88
CA GLU A 2 -22.56 5.46 8.85
C GLU A 2 -21.79 6.01 7.64
N ILE A 3 -21.00 5.16 6.97
CA ILE A 3 -20.14 5.60 5.85
C ILE A 3 -20.94 6.17 4.68
N ASP A 4 -22.15 5.65 4.46
CA ASP A 4 -23.03 6.07 3.35
C ASP A 4 -23.76 7.40 3.64
N GLU A 5 -23.69 7.91 4.88
CA GLU A 5 -24.23 9.22 5.26
C GLU A 5 -23.23 10.36 5.07
N LEU A 6 -21.95 10.04 4.85
CA LEU A 6 -20.89 11.04 4.72
C LEU A 6 -21.00 11.75 3.37
N THR A 7 -21.29 13.05 3.40
CA THR A 7 -21.29 13.91 2.19
C THR A 7 -19.96 14.65 2.03
N PRO A 8 -19.65 15.17 0.82
CA PRO A 8 -18.48 16.01 0.61
C PRO A 8 -18.45 17.25 1.51
N GLU A 9 -19.59 17.86 1.78
CA GLU A 9 -19.72 19.05 2.66
C GLU A 9 -19.39 18.66 4.11
N MET A 10 -19.94 17.54 4.59
CA MET A 10 -19.63 17.01 5.92
C MET A 10 -18.14 16.70 6.04
N PHE A 11 -17.57 15.97 5.06
CA PHE A 11 -16.15 15.64 5.06
C PHE A 11 -15.28 16.90 5.12
N ASN A 12 -15.56 17.92 4.30
CA ASN A 12 -14.77 19.16 4.26
C ASN A 12 -14.88 19.97 5.57
N GLY A 13 -15.95 19.79 6.34
CA GLY A 13 -16.14 20.42 7.66
C GLY A 13 -15.38 19.71 8.81
N LEU A 14 -14.88 18.50 8.62
CA LEU A 14 -14.14 17.76 9.64
C LEU A 14 -12.71 18.32 9.83
N PRO A 15 -12.13 18.22 11.05
CA PRO A 15 -10.75 18.59 11.30
C PRO A 15 -9.77 17.83 10.41
N LEU A 16 -8.85 18.53 9.76
CA LEU A 16 -7.81 17.90 8.95
C LEU A 16 -6.79 17.20 9.84
N VAL A 17 -6.55 15.92 9.57
CA VAL A 17 -5.48 15.13 10.20
C VAL A 17 -4.21 15.24 9.39
N THR A 18 -4.29 14.94 8.10
CA THR A 18 -3.18 15.03 7.16
C THR A 18 -3.69 15.03 5.73
N GLU A 19 -2.92 15.61 4.84
CA GLU A 19 -3.17 15.61 3.42
C GLU A 19 -1.87 15.28 2.67
N GLY A 20 -1.89 14.20 1.89
CA GLY A 20 -0.79 13.78 1.04
C GLY A 20 -1.13 13.85 -0.43
N GLU A 21 -0.23 13.33 -1.26
CA GLU A 21 -0.40 13.26 -2.73
C GLU A 21 -1.64 12.45 -3.14
N SER A 22 -1.93 11.36 -2.44
CA SER A 22 -2.95 10.38 -2.86
C SER A 22 -4.19 10.33 -1.98
N LYS A 23 -4.16 10.98 -0.81
CA LYS A 23 -5.24 10.91 0.18
C LYS A 23 -5.33 12.17 1.02
N GLU A 24 -6.54 12.44 1.48
CA GLU A 24 -6.85 13.41 2.51
C GLU A 24 -7.53 12.67 3.66
N VAL A 25 -7.11 12.93 4.89
CA VAL A 25 -7.58 12.26 6.10
C VAL A 25 -8.13 13.29 7.06
N ARG A 26 -9.37 13.10 7.49
CA ARG A 26 -10.07 14.00 8.43
C ARG A 26 -10.63 13.24 9.61
N TYR A 27 -10.60 13.88 10.76
CA TYR A 27 -11.01 13.29 12.04
C TYR A 27 -12.53 13.33 12.21
N ILE A 28 -13.12 12.18 12.54
CA ILE A 28 -14.57 12.07 12.79
C ILE A 28 -14.88 12.19 14.29
N GLY A 29 -13.99 11.67 15.14
CA GLY A 29 -14.18 11.54 16.59
C GLY A 29 -13.89 10.10 17.05
N GLU A 30 -13.73 9.91 18.35
CA GLU A 30 -13.55 8.62 19.01
C GLU A 30 -12.42 7.77 18.40
N GLY A 31 -11.34 8.39 17.93
CA GLY A 31 -10.21 7.70 17.29
C GLY A 31 -10.49 7.22 15.87
N LEU A 32 -11.55 7.72 15.23
CA LEU A 32 -11.89 7.39 13.85
C LEU A 32 -11.59 8.55 12.90
N VAL A 33 -11.30 8.20 11.66
CA VAL A 33 -11.07 9.14 10.55
C VAL A 33 -11.84 8.74 9.31
N ALA A 34 -12.21 9.74 8.53
CA ALA A 34 -12.65 9.59 7.15
C ALA A 34 -11.47 9.84 6.21
N ILE A 35 -11.34 9.02 5.18
CA ILE A 35 -10.28 9.13 4.19
C ILE A 35 -10.91 9.29 2.80
N ARG A 36 -10.52 10.35 2.11
CA ARG A 36 -10.83 10.58 0.70
C ARG A 36 -9.61 10.25 -0.15
N PHE A 37 -9.79 9.43 -1.18
CA PHE A 37 -8.74 9.16 -2.14
C PHE A 37 -8.72 10.24 -3.22
N LYS A 38 -7.50 10.65 -3.61
CA LYS A 38 -7.30 11.59 -4.72
C LYS A 38 -7.05 10.83 -6.02
N PRO A 39 -7.45 11.37 -7.17
CA PRO A 39 -7.26 10.73 -8.48
C PRO A 39 -5.80 10.80 -8.97
N THR A 40 -4.85 10.76 -8.07
CA THR A 40 -3.43 10.88 -8.38
C THR A 40 -2.79 9.51 -8.57
N ILE A 41 -1.86 9.41 -9.50
CA ILE A 41 -1.00 8.27 -9.73
C ILE A 41 0.44 8.73 -9.81
N TYR A 42 1.36 7.99 -9.21
CA TYR A 42 2.77 8.33 -9.21
C TYR A 42 3.67 7.11 -9.38
N SER A 43 4.77 7.28 -10.12
CA SER A 43 5.81 6.26 -10.28
C SER A 43 7.19 6.86 -10.04
N TYR A 44 7.86 6.44 -8.96
CA TYR A 44 9.25 6.83 -8.67
C TYR A 44 10.21 6.35 -9.76
N THR A 45 10.10 5.09 -10.16
CA THR A 45 11.02 4.46 -11.11
C THR A 45 11.12 5.22 -12.43
N HIS A 46 10.02 5.85 -12.85
CA HIS A 46 9.94 6.54 -14.14
C HIS A 46 9.72 8.05 -13.98
N ASN A 47 9.79 8.56 -12.75
CA ASN A 47 9.54 9.96 -12.40
C ASN A 47 8.30 10.53 -13.11
N ARG A 48 7.22 9.75 -13.10
CA ARG A 48 5.97 10.08 -13.78
C ARG A 48 4.84 10.22 -12.79
N SER A 49 4.20 11.37 -12.78
CA SER A 49 2.99 11.67 -12.02
C SER A 49 1.85 12.06 -12.94
N GLY A 50 0.62 11.96 -12.45
CA GLY A 50 -0.57 12.39 -13.20
C GLY A 50 -1.83 12.37 -12.36
N ILE A 51 -2.88 12.96 -12.91
CA ILE A 51 -4.24 12.93 -12.37
C ILE A 51 -5.08 12.10 -13.34
N ILE A 52 -5.70 11.03 -12.83
CA ILE A 52 -6.55 10.12 -13.59
C ILE A 52 -7.89 10.02 -12.87
N ALA A 53 -8.84 10.87 -13.24
CA ALA A 53 -10.18 10.88 -12.67
C ALA A 53 -10.84 9.51 -12.80
N GLY A 54 -11.40 8.97 -11.69
CA GLY A 54 -11.97 7.62 -11.59
C GLY A 54 -11.00 6.56 -11.10
N SER A 55 -9.69 6.83 -11.06
CA SER A 55 -8.71 5.90 -10.48
C SER A 55 -8.93 5.70 -8.99
N GLU A 56 -9.33 6.75 -8.27
CA GLU A 56 -9.67 6.72 -6.85
C GLU A 56 -10.80 5.75 -6.55
N THR A 57 -11.87 5.76 -7.35
CA THR A 57 -13.01 4.85 -7.21
C THR A 57 -12.59 3.39 -7.45
N LEU A 58 -11.75 3.12 -8.45
CA LEU A 58 -11.24 1.77 -8.72
C LEU A 58 -10.35 1.27 -7.58
N ARG A 59 -9.55 2.14 -6.97
CA ARG A 59 -8.73 1.81 -5.79
C ARG A 59 -9.61 1.47 -4.59
N LEU A 60 -10.67 2.24 -4.33
CA LEU A 60 -11.63 1.98 -3.25
C LEU A 60 -12.38 0.66 -3.46
N ARG A 61 -12.87 0.40 -4.67
CA ARG A 61 -13.56 -0.86 -5.00
C ARG A 61 -12.64 -2.07 -4.83
N ALA A 62 -11.37 -1.97 -5.25
CA ALA A 62 -10.38 -3.01 -5.01
C ALA A 62 -10.15 -3.23 -3.51
N ALA A 63 -9.95 -2.17 -2.74
CA ALA A 63 -9.80 -2.27 -1.29
C ALA A 63 -11.03 -2.90 -0.63
N LYS A 64 -12.25 -2.52 -1.04
CA LYS A 64 -13.51 -3.09 -0.56
C LYS A 64 -13.58 -4.60 -0.77
N ALA A 65 -13.11 -5.09 -1.92
CA ALA A 65 -13.10 -6.52 -2.25
C ALA A 65 -11.97 -7.30 -1.52
N LEU A 66 -10.80 -6.68 -1.30
CA LEU A 66 -9.64 -7.38 -0.76
C LEU A 66 -9.53 -7.35 0.78
N LEU A 67 -10.11 -6.35 1.43
CA LEU A 67 -10.10 -6.25 2.91
C LEU A 67 -10.73 -7.46 3.63
N PRO A 68 -11.89 -8.01 3.17
CA PRO A 68 -12.44 -9.23 3.76
C PRO A 68 -11.46 -10.39 3.74
N VAL A 69 -10.69 -10.57 2.65
CA VAL A 69 -9.67 -11.62 2.50
C VAL A 69 -8.59 -11.50 3.58
N LEU A 70 -8.15 -10.28 3.87
CA LEU A 70 -7.17 -10.04 4.94
C LEU A 70 -7.76 -10.33 6.32
N ARG A 71 -9.01 -9.91 6.57
CA ARG A 71 -9.70 -10.16 7.84
C ARG A 71 -9.91 -11.65 8.10
N GLU A 72 -10.32 -12.40 7.07
CA GLU A 72 -10.46 -13.86 7.14
C GLU A 72 -9.12 -14.56 7.42
N ALA A 73 -8.01 -13.99 6.97
CA ALA A 73 -6.68 -14.46 7.29
C ALA A 73 -6.18 -14.04 8.70
N GLY A 74 -7.02 -13.36 9.50
CA GLY A 74 -6.66 -12.89 10.84
C GLY A 74 -5.75 -11.66 10.84
N ILE A 75 -5.68 -10.92 9.75
CA ILE A 75 -4.89 -9.68 9.67
C ILE A 75 -5.72 -8.52 10.22
N GLU A 76 -5.16 -7.85 11.22
CA GLU A 76 -5.71 -6.62 11.76
C GLU A 76 -5.46 -5.47 10.79
N HIS A 77 -6.53 -4.78 10.38
CA HIS A 77 -6.44 -3.63 9.47
C HIS A 77 -7.20 -2.43 10.06
N THR A 78 -6.64 -1.22 9.90
CA THR A 78 -7.27 -0.01 10.44
C THR A 78 -8.55 0.38 9.70
N TYR A 79 -8.69 0.03 8.42
CA TYR A 79 -9.92 0.30 7.66
C TYR A 79 -11.07 -0.51 8.25
N GLN A 80 -12.14 0.17 8.66
CA GLN A 80 -13.33 -0.46 9.22
C GLN A 80 -14.43 -0.64 8.17
N ALA A 81 -14.64 0.39 7.34
CA ALA A 81 -15.59 0.36 6.25
C ALA A 81 -15.01 1.04 5.01
N VAL A 82 -15.40 0.57 3.84
CA VAL A 82 -15.03 1.14 2.54
C VAL A 82 -16.27 1.25 1.66
N SER A 83 -16.58 2.45 1.20
CA SER A 83 -17.58 2.72 0.16
C SER A 83 -16.90 2.98 -1.19
N ASN A 84 -17.65 3.47 -2.17
CA ASN A 84 -17.07 3.88 -3.45
C ASN A 84 -16.37 5.25 -3.40
N ASP A 85 -16.60 6.02 -2.32
CA ASP A 85 -16.15 7.40 -2.19
C ASP A 85 -15.21 7.60 -1.00
N TRP A 86 -15.41 6.81 0.09
CA TRP A 86 -14.81 7.03 1.38
C TRP A 86 -14.25 5.75 2.01
N VAL A 87 -13.35 5.95 2.95
CA VAL A 87 -12.95 4.93 3.92
C VAL A 87 -13.16 5.49 5.32
N ILE A 88 -13.79 4.69 6.20
CA ILE A 88 -13.74 4.91 7.65
C ILE A 88 -12.63 4.03 8.21
N SER A 89 -11.72 4.64 8.96
CA SER A 89 -10.55 3.98 9.51
C SER A 89 -10.31 4.37 10.96
N ARG A 90 -9.64 3.51 11.71
CA ARG A 90 -9.01 3.95 12.96
C ARG A 90 -7.91 4.96 12.62
N LEU A 91 -7.77 5.97 13.46
CA LEU A 91 -6.67 6.93 13.37
C LEU A 91 -5.34 6.20 13.55
N VAL A 92 -4.38 6.51 12.70
CA VAL A 92 -2.98 6.10 12.84
C VAL A 92 -2.18 7.33 13.22
N LEU A 93 -1.55 7.32 14.38
CA LEU A 93 -0.77 8.44 14.87
C LEU A 93 0.49 8.60 14.02
N GLN A 94 0.72 9.82 13.55
CA GLN A 94 1.97 10.18 12.89
C GLN A 94 3.05 10.50 13.94
N PRO A 95 4.33 10.20 13.67
CA PRO A 95 5.42 10.62 14.54
C PRO A 95 5.49 12.16 14.59
N GLU A 96 5.97 12.70 15.71
CA GLU A 96 6.35 14.10 15.82
C GLU A 96 7.78 14.24 15.35
N LEU A 97 7.97 15.02 14.29
CA LEU A 97 9.28 15.25 13.70
C LEU A 97 9.75 16.65 14.07
N ALA A 98 11.05 16.77 14.34
CA ALA A 98 11.66 18.07 14.58
C ALA A 98 11.51 18.97 13.34
N ASP A 99 11.25 20.26 13.58
CA ASP A 99 11.12 21.30 12.56
C ASP A 99 9.91 21.17 11.61
N GLU A 100 8.97 20.26 11.90
CA GLU A 100 7.70 20.14 11.17
C GLU A 100 6.53 20.64 12.02
N VAL A 101 5.40 20.92 11.35
CA VAL A 101 4.14 21.23 12.04
C VAL A 101 3.74 20.03 12.88
N ALA A 102 3.41 20.28 14.15
CA ALA A 102 3.00 19.22 15.06
C ALA A 102 1.85 18.39 14.47
N PRO A 103 1.94 17.06 14.46
CA PRO A 103 0.92 16.21 13.89
C PRO A 103 -0.39 16.32 14.68
N PHE A 104 -1.51 16.09 13.99
CA PHE A 104 -2.83 16.09 14.62
C PHE A 104 -2.86 15.14 15.84
N ARG A 105 -3.44 15.65 16.94
CA ARG A 105 -3.71 14.85 18.15
C ARG A 105 -5.18 15.05 18.54
N PRO A 106 -5.97 13.98 18.68
CA PRO A 106 -7.35 14.07 19.15
C PRO A 106 -7.40 14.53 20.60
N THR A 107 -8.38 15.36 20.92
CA THR A 107 -8.59 15.92 22.28
C THR A 107 -9.74 15.24 23.02
N ASP A 108 -10.49 14.39 22.34
CA ASP A 108 -11.66 13.67 22.83
C ASP A 108 -11.33 12.27 23.35
N LEU A 109 -10.05 11.84 23.25
CA LEU A 109 -9.58 10.55 23.74
C LEU A 109 -8.89 10.68 25.09
N THR A 110 -9.10 9.68 25.94
CA THR A 110 -8.31 9.52 27.16
C THR A 110 -6.85 9.13 26.83
N PRO A 111 -5.88 9.37 27.73
CA PRO A 111 -4.49 8.96 27.51
C PRO A 111 -4.33 7.47 27.16
N ALA A 112 -5.09 6.59 27.81
CA ALA A 112 -5.04 5.14 27.51
C ALA A 112 -5.59 4.81 26.11
N GLN A 113 -6.65 5.46 25.66
CA GLN A 113 -7.17 5.31 24.30
C GLN A 113 -6.17 5.85 23.25
N LEU A 114 -5.52 6.97 23.53
CA LEU A 114 -4.51 7.55 22.65
C LEU A 114 -3.28 6.63 22.54
N GLU A 115 -2.86 6.03 23.65
CA GLU A 115 -1.73 5.07 23.66
C GLU A 115 -2.05 3.78 22.90
N ALA A 116 -3.31 3.36 22.86
CA ALA A 116 -3.76 2.17 22.14
C ALA A 116 -3.91 2.38 20.63
N LEU A 117 -3.77 3.60 20.11
CA LEU A 117 -3.81 3.84 18.68
C LEU A 117 -2.54 3.34 17.98
N PRO A 118 -2.68 2.76 16.78
CA PRO A 118 -1.51 2.37 15.98
C PRO A 118 -0.67 3.58 15.61
N ARG A 119 0.64 3.40 15.54
CA ARG A 119 1.60 4.44 15.17
C ARG A 119 2.21 4.16 13.82
N ALA A 120 2.26 5.16 12.96
CA ALA A 120 2.89 5.06 11.66
C ALA A 120 4.42 4.97 11.79
N THR A 121 5.01 4.23 10.86
CA THR A 121 6.48 4.13 10.70
C THR A 121 6.86 4.63 9.30
N PRO A 122 8.08 5.11 9.10
CA PRO A 122 8.59 5.47 7.79
C PRO A 122 8.91 4.26 6.89
N ILE A 123 8.57 3.05 7.32
CA ILE A 123 8.91 1.80 6.64
C ILE A 123 7.75 1.30 5.78
N GLU A 124 8.04 0.96 4.52
CA GLU A 124 7.17 0.11 3.70
C GLU A 124 7.63 -1.35 3.80
N VAL A 125 6.68 -2.25 4.00
CA VAL A 125 6.94 -3.69 4.02
C VAL A 125 6.50 -4.29 2.69
N VAL A 126 7.47 -4.72 1.89
CA VAL A 126 7.23 -5.20 0.52
C VAL A 126 7.32 -6.71 0.48
N ALA A 127 6.20 -7.36 0.18
CA ALA A 127 6.16 -8.81 -0.05
C ALA A 127 6.28 -9.11 -1.55
N LYS A 128 7.16 -10.06 -1.92
CA LYS A 128 7.48 -10.36 -3.32
C LYS A 128 7.61 -11.86 -3.57
N ALA A 129 6.99 -12.32 -4.65
CA ALA A 129 7.13 -13.69 -5.18
C ALA A 129 7.95 -13.75 -6.47
N VAL A 130 8.15 -12.63 -7.15
CA VAL A 130 8.74 -12.57 -8.50
C VAL A 130 9.85 -11.54 -8.56
N HIS A 131 10.92 -11.83 -9.31
CA HIS A 131 12.03 -10.90 -9.55
C HIS A 131 11.61 -9.74 -10.45
N SER A 132 10.98 -8.74 -9.87
CA SER A 132 10.38 -7.57 -10.55
C SER A 132 10.69 -6.28 -9.82
N GLY A 133 10.41 -5.14 -10.45
CA GLY A 133 10.55 -3.81 -9.84
C GLY A 133 11.99 -3.46 -9.44
N THR A 134 12.17 -2.87 -8.26
CA THR A 134 13.47 -2.36 -7.77
C THR A 134 14.63 -3.37 -7.87
N PRO A 135 14.49 -4.63 -7.42
CA PRO A 135 15.59 -5.60 -7.56
C PRO A 135 16.00 -5.85 -9.02
N LYS A 136 15.02 -5.95 -9.94
CA LYS A 136 15.29 -6.13 -11.38
C LYS A 136 16.12 -4.99 -11.96
N HIS A 137 15.92 -3.76 -11.48
CA HIS A 137 16.57 -2.57 -12.03
C HIS A 137 17.88 -2.19 -11.32
N ARG A 138 18.04 -2.55 -10.04
CA ARG A 138 19.16 -2.12 -9.20
C ARG A 138 20.24 -3.18 -8.98
N TYR A 139 19.88 -4.46 -9.02
CA TYR A 139 20.83 -5.55 -8.80
C TYR A 139 21.46 -5.95 -10.13
N TYR A 140 22.59 -5.26 -10.46
CA TYR A 140 23.30 -5.48 -11.72
C TYR A 140 23.68 -6.96 -11.90
N ARG A 141 23.27 -7.54 -13.05
CA ARG A 141 23.54 -8.93 -13.42
C ARG A 141 23.10 -9.97 -12.38
N PHE A 142 22.05 -9.66 -11.61
CA PHE A 142 21.54 -10.57 -10.57
C PHE A 142 21.26 -11.99 -11.12
N GLY A 143 20.67 -12.10 -12.30
CA GLY A 143 20.35 -13.38 -12.95
C GLY A 143 21.56 -14.18 -13.45
N ASP A 144 22.74 -13.55 -13.55
CA ASP A 144 23.97 -14.23 -13.99
C ASP A 144 24.63 -15.04 -12.86
N TYR A 145 24.26 -14.75 -11.61
CA TYR A 145 24.82 -15.47 -10.47
C TYR A 145 23.95 -16.66 -10.07
N PRO A 146 24.52 -17.86 -9.95
CA PRO A 146 23.77 -19.03 -9.51
C PRO A 146 23.43 -18.93 -8.01
N LEU A 147 22.24 -19.37 -7.66
CA LEU A 147 21.83 -19.48 -6.25
C LEU A 147 22.71 -20.51 -5.53
N ARG A 148 23.21 -20.19 -4.35
CA ARG A 148 24.14 -21.02 -3.58
C ARG A 148 23.60 -22.43 -3.28
N LYS A 149 22.29 -22.56 -3.01
CA LYS A 149 21.68 -23.85 -2.60
C LYS A 149 21.31 -24.74 -3.78
N THR A 150 20.93 -24.19 -4.93
CA THR A 150 20.31 -24.92 -6.04
C THR A 150 21.13 -24.87 -7.34
N ALA A 151 22.15 -24.00 -7.39
CA ALA A 151 22.90 -23.68 -8.61
C ALA A 151 22.04 -23.19 -9.80
N THR A 152 20.77 -22.85 -9.54
CA THR A 152 19.86 -22.26 -10.53
C THR A 152 20.01 -20.76 -10.60
N HIS A 153 19.46 -20.15 -11.65
CA HIS A 153 19.49 -18.72 -11.89
C HIS A 153 18.08 -18.13 -11.78
N ILE A 154 17.96 -16.86 -11.32
CA ILE A 154 16.69 -16.15 -11.29
C ILE A 154 16.71 -15.06 -12.37
N ASN A 155 16.03 -15.33 -13.46
CA ASN A 155 15.89 -14.38 -14.56
C ASN A 155 14.89 -13.24 -14.20
N PRO A 156 14.94 -12.10 -14.88
CA PRO A 156 13.91 -11.08 -14.78
C PRO A 156 12.51 -11.68 -14.98
N GLU A 157 11.59 -11.31 -14.08
CA GLU A 157 10.19 -11.81 -14.07
C GLU A 157 10.03 -13.31 -13.77
N ALA A 158 11.09 -13.98 -13.34
CA ALA A 158 10.99 -15.33 -12.81
C ALA A 158 10.58 -15.34 -11.34
N PRO A 159 9.87 -16.38 -10.87
CA PRO A 159 9.55 -16.53 -9.46
C PRO A 159 10.81 -16.71 -8.61
N TYR A 160 10.76 -16.19 -7.40
CA TYR A 160 11.74 -16.50 -6.37
C TYR A 160 11.52 -17.92 -5.83
N PRO A 161 12.55 -18.56 -5.29
CA PRO A 161 12.42 -19.89 -4.65
C PRO A 161 11.48 -19.87 -3.43
N GLU A 162 11.36 -18.75 -2.78
CA GLU A 162 10.49 -18.48 -1.64
C GLU A 162 10.04 -17.02 -1.67
N ASP A 163 8.90 -16.72 -1.04
CA ASP A 163 8.41 -15.34 -0.94
C ASP A 163 9.40 -14.50 -0.11
N VAL A 164 9.73 -13.32 -0.59
CA VAL A 164 10.70 -12.41 0.01
C VAL A 164 9.97 -11.25 0.68
N ILE A 165 10.33 -10.95 1.92
CA ILE A 165 9.93 -9.72 2.60
C ILE A 165 11.11 -8.77 2.60
N ARG A 166 10.87 -7.53 2.22
CA ARG A 166 11.85 -6.45 2.16
C ARG A 166 11.29 -5.23 2.90
N PHE A 167 12.15 -4.51 3.56
CA PHE A 167 11.86 -3.25 4.24
C PHE A 167 12.46 -2.11 3.44
N ASP A 168 11.63 -1.13 3.08
CA ASP A 168 12.05 0.05 2.33
C ASP A 168 11.81 1.29 3.18
N TRP A 169 12.81 2.17 3.29
CA TRP A 169 12.63 3.50 3.84
C TRP A 169 11.82 4.34 2.87
N ARG A 170 10.71 4.86 3.35
CA ARG A 170 9.85 5.76 2.57
C ARG A 170 10.45 7.13 2.49
N ASN A 171 10.91 7.51 1.33
CA ASN A 171 11.35 8.87 1.08
C ASN A 171 10.16 9.76 0.70
N PRO A 172 10.22 11.09 1.01
CA PRO A 172 9.29 12.05 0.45
C PRO A 172 9.46 12.10 -1.07
N LEU A 173 8.43 12.57 -1.79
CA LEU A 173 8.48 12.70 -3.25
C LEU A 173 9.62 13.59 -3.73
N GLN A 174 10.00 14.59 -2.94
CA GLN A 174 11.10 15.50 -3.21
C GLN A 174 11.81 15.87 -1.90
N ASP A 175 13.11 16.11 -1.99
CA ASP A 175 13.87 16.72 -0.91
C ASP A 175 13.60 18.24 -0.82
N ALA A 176 14.20 18.92 0.13
CA ALA A 176 14.09 20.37 0.32
C ALA A 176 14.57 21.19 -0.90
N SER A 177 15.38 20.60 -1.77
CA SER A 177 15.89 21.21 -3.01
C SER A 177 15.04 20.89 -4.23
N GLY A 178 13.95 20.13 -4.07
CA GLY A 178 13.06 19.72 -5.18
C GLY A 178 13.54 18.50 -5.96
N ASN A 179 14.61 17.80 -5.52
CA ASN A 179 15.05 16.58 -6.18
C ASN A 179 14.11 15.43 -5.82
N ARG A 180 13.75 14.63 -6.81
CA ARG A 180 12.96 13.43 -6.62
C ARG A 180 13.77 12.34 -5.92
N LEU A 181 13.19 11.73 -4.91
CA LEU A 181 13.77 10.64 -4.13
C LEU A 181 13.03 9.34 -4.41
N ALA A 182 13.76 8.23 -4.32
CA ALA A 182 13.20 6.88 -4.37
C ALA A 182 13.29 6.24 -2.99
N ASP A 183 12.35 5.32 -2.71
CA ASP A 183 12.45 4.52 -1.50
C ASP A 183 13.71 3.65 -1.52
N GLU A 184 14.35 3.51 -0.37
CA GLU A 184 15.62 2.81 -0.23
C GLU A 184 15.46 1.53 0.59
N VAL A 185 16.07 0.45 0.10
CA VAL A 185 16.08 -0.84 0.80
C VAL A 185 16.89 -0.71 2.09
N MET A 186 16.32 -1.10 3.21
CA MET A 186 16.97 -1.11 4.51
C MET A 186 17.38 -2.52 4.95
N PRO A 187 18.54 -2.69 5.60
CA PRO A 187 18.82 -3.89 6.37
C PRO A 187 17.75 -4.10 7.47
N GLU A 188 17.35 -5.36 7.69
CA GLU A 188 16.34 -5.68 8.73
C GLU A 188 16.75 -5.14 10.12
N SER A 189 18.04 -5.20 10.46
CA SER A 189 18.55 -4.68 11.73
C SER A 189 18.41 -3.17 11.91
N MET A 190 18.28 -2.40 10.82
CA MET A 190 18.00 -0.97 10.88
C MET A 190 16.46 -0.73 10.87
N ALA A 191 15.73 -1.52 10.11
CA ALA A 191 14.28 -1.43 10.09
C ALA A 191 13.67 -1.72 11.47
N ASP A 192 14.31 -2.62 12.24
CA ASP A 192 13.91 -2.99 13.61
C ASP A 192 14.00 -1.83 14.63
N TRP A 193 14.64 -0.73 14.27
CA TRP A 193 14.60 0.50 15.08
C TRP A 193 13.27 1.25 14.99
N PHE A 194 12.44 0.95 13.98
CA PHE A 194 11.22 1.70 13.65
C PHE A 194 9.96 0.84 13.60
N ILE A 195 10.09 -0.47 13.48
CA ILE A 195 8.99 -1.43 13.38
C ILE A 195 9.44 -2.77 13.97
N ASP A 196 8.55 -3.49 14.64
CA ASP A 196 8.81 -4.90 15.00
C ASP A 196 8.95 -5.74 13.72
N VAL A 197 10.20 -5.95 13.31
CA VAL A 197 10.54 -6.66 12.06
C VAL A 197 10.03 -8.10 12.07
N THR A 198 10.07 -8.79 13.20
CA THR A 198 9.64 -10.18 13.32
C THR A 198 8.14 -10.31 13.07
N GLU A 199 7.35 -9.49 13.76
CA GLU A 199 5.91 -9.48 13.58
C GLU A 199 5.51 -8.94 12.21
N ALA A 200 6.16 -7.89 11.69
CA ALA A 200 5.89 -7.33 10.38
C ALA A 200 6.13 -8.34 9.24
N LYS A 201 7.20 -9.14 9.34
CA LYS A 201 7.45 -10.24 8.37
C LYS A 201 6.35 -11.28 8.43
N ARG A 202 5.95 -11.71 9.63
CA ARG A 202 4.86 -12.67 9.81
C ARG A 202 3.55 -12.13 9.23
N THR A 203 3.19 -10.91 9.58
CA THR A 203 1.97 -10.23 9.11
C THR A 203 1.96 -10.10 7.59
N ALA A 204 3.06 -9.62 6.99
CA ALA A 204 3.18 -9.47 5.54
C ALA A 204 3.11 -10.81 4.80
N LEU A 205 3.77 -11.87 5.29
CA LEU A 205 3.72 -13.20 4.67
C LEU A 205 2.32 -13.80 4.71
N VAL A 206 1.61 -13.69 5.86
CA VAL A 206 0.23 -14.19 5.98
C VAL A 206 -0.71 -13.43 5.05
N ALA A 207 -0.63 -12.09 5.05
CA ALA A 207 -1.43 -11.23 4.19
C ALA A 207 -1.18 -11.52 2.70
N PHE A 208 0.09 -11.56 2.31
CA PHE A 208 0.49 -11.83 0.93
C PHE A 208 0.03 -13.21 0.44
N GLY A 209 0.21 -14.24 1.27
CA GLY A 209 -0.25 -15.59 0.96
C GLY A 209 -1.77 -15.70 0.82
N ALA A 210 -2.54 -14.99 1.66
CA ALA A 210 -4.00 -14.93 1.56
C ALA A 210 -4.44 -14.24 0.27
N LEU A 211 -3.88 -13.07 -0.04
CA LEU A 211 -4.16 -12.33 -1.26
C LEU A 211 -3.78 -13.12 -2.52
N ARG A 212 -2.62 -13.80 -2.54
CA ARG A 212 -2.21 -14.63 -3.68
C ARG A 212 -3.19 -15.76 -3.94
N ARG A 213 -3.61 -16.49 -2.90
CA ARG A 213 -4.60 -17.57 -3.07
C ARG A 213 -5.92 -17.04 -3.61
N HIS A 214 -6.44 -15.95 -3.05
CA HIS A 214 -7.68 -15.34 -3.50
C HIS A 214 -7.58 -14.89 -4.96
N LEU A 215 -6.54 -14.14 -5.31
CA LEU A 215 -6.31 -13.62 -6.66
C LEU A 215 -6.08 -14.75 -7.68
N SER A 216 -5.36 -15.81 -7.30
CA SER A 216 -5.18 -17.00 -8.15
C SER A 216 -6.51 -17.65 -8.51
N GLY A 217 -7.46 -17.73 -7.55
CA GLY A 217 -8.84 -18.20 -7.82
C GLY A 217 -9.61 -17.33 -8.82
N LYS A 218 -9.18 -16.08 -9.03
CA LYS A 218 -9.74 -15.12 -10.00
C LYS A 218 -8.94 -15.07 -11.33
N GLY A 219 -8.00 -15.98 -11.54
CA GLY A 219 -7.12 -16.00 -12.72
C GLY A 219 -6.13 -14.83 -12.74
N LEU A 220 -5.66 -14.44 -11.56
CA LEU A 220 -4.71 -13.36 -11.34
C LEU A 220 -3.49 -13.86 -10.57
N ASP A 221 -2.29 -13.53 -11.02
CA ASP A 221 -1.03 -13.84 -10.35
C ASP A 221 -0.48 -12.59 -9.66
N LEU A 222 -0.42 -12.62 -8.32
CA LEU A 222 0.14 -11.53 -7.51
C LEU A 222 1.65 -11.68 -7.41
N TRP A 223 2.39 -10.74 -7.98
CA TRP A 223 3.85 -10.72 -8.01
C TRP A 223 4.48 -10.05 -6.81
N ASP A 224 3.96 -8.91 -6.40
CA ASP A 224 4.36 -8.19 -5.19
C ASP A 224 3.28 -7.22 -4.71
N ILE A 225 3.45 -6.77 -3.47
CA ILE A 225 2.63 -5.72 -2.87
C ILE A 225 3.44 -4.97 -1.82
N CYS A 226 3.21 -3.66 -1.71
CA CYS A 226 3.70 -2.81 -0.62
C CYS A 226 2.61 -2.70 0.45
N PHE A 227 2.95 -3.04 1.69
CA PHE A 227 2.09 -2.88 2.85
C PHE A 227 2.59 -1.74 3.74
N PHE A 228 1.64 -0.99 4.30
CA PHE A 228 1.90 -0.14 5.45
C PHE A 228 1.49 -0.91 6.71
N ILE A 229 2.45 -1.14 7.59
CA ILE A 229 2.25 -1.83 8.86
C ILE A 229 2.73 -0.88 9.97
N ALA A 230 1.96 -0.76 11.04
CA ALA A 230 2.29 0.09 12.18
C ALA A 230 3.54 -0.42 12.92
N GLU A 231 4.09 0.41 13.83
CA GLU A 231 5.32 0.08 14.56
C GLU A 231 5.25 -1.25 15.32
N ASP A 232 4.04 -1.68 15.70
CA ASP A 232 3.79 -2.97 16.37
C ASP A 232 4.03 -4.21 15.47
N GLY A 233 4.26 -4.01 14.18
CA GLY A 233 4.42 -5.07 13.19
C GLY A 233 3.14 -5.87 12.88
N LYS A 234 2.00 -5.55 13.49
CA LYS A 234 0.77 -6.36 13.43
C LYS A 234 -0.38 -5.65 12.72
N THR A 235 -0.54 -4.36 13.01
CA THR A 235 -1.67 -3.58 12.51
C THR A 235 -1.37 -3.03 11.14
N MET A 236 -2.06 -3.51 10.11
CA MET A 236 -1.97 -2.94 8.77
C MET A 236 -2.80 -1.67 8.65
N PHE A 237 -2.30 -0.71 7.85
CA PHE A 237 -3.02 0.47 7.46
C PHE A 237 -2.73 0.82 5.99
N GLY A 238 -3.46 1.78 5.44
CA GLY A 238 -3.28 2.12 4.04
C GLY A 238 -4.15 1.26 3.10
N GLU A 239 -3.99 1.44 1.82
CA GLU A 239 -4.81 0.76 0.83
C GLU A 239 -4.22 -0.57 0.36
N VAL A 240 -5.12 -1.45 -0.10
CA VAL A 240 -4.79 -2.65 -0.87
C VAL A 240 -5.47 -2.53 -2.22
N SER A 241 -4.72 -2.12 -3.24
CA SER A 241 -5.28 -1.72 -4.54
C SER A 241 -4.26 -1.91 -5.67
N PRO A 242 -4.67 -1.79 -6.94
CA PRO A 242 -3.74 -1.88 -8.08
C PRO A 242 -2.65 -0.78 -8.09
N ASP A 243 -2.74 0.23 -7.23
CA ASP A 243 -1.68 1.23 -7.05
C ASP A 243 -0.48 0.70 -6.25
N CYS A 244 -0.71 -0.19 -5.29
CA CYS A 244 0.32 -0.70 -4.37
C CYS A 244 0.78 -2.14 -4.66
N LEU A 245 0.21 -2.83 -5.65
CA LEU A 245 0.56 -4.20 -6.00
C LEU A 245 1.00 -4.35 -7.47
N ARG A 246 1.62 -5.50 -7.79
CA ARG A 246 1.81 -5.98 -9.16
C ARG A 246 1.04 -7.26 -9.38
N VAL A 247 0.19 -7.25 -10.39
CA VAL A 247 -0.65 -8.38 -10.74
C VAL A 247 -0.67 -8.61 -12.23
N ARG A 248 -0.66 -9.89 -12.61
CA ARG A 248 -0.77 -10.33 -14.01
C ARG A 248 -1.99 -11.20 -14.18
N ALA A 249 -2.67 -11.05 -15.30
CA ALA A 249 -3.64 -12.03 -15.75
C ALA A 249 -2.92 -13.28 -16.29
N THR A 250 -3.64 -14.37 -16.48
CA THR A 250 -3.09 -15.66 -16.96
C THR A 250 -2.42 -15.57 -18.34
N ASP A 251 -2.77 -14.57 -19.14
CA ASP A 251 -2.14 -14.27 -20.43
C ASP A 251 -0.90 -13.36 -20.31
N GLY A 252 -0.43 -13.08 -19.09
CA GLY A 252 0.69 -12.19 -18.81
C GLY A 252 0.35 -10.69 -18.83
N THR A 253 -0.90 -10.33 -19.11
CA THR A 253 -1.32 -8.92 -19.15
C THR A 253 -1.20 -8.27 -17.77
N SER A 254 -0.48 -7.14 -17.68
CA SER A 254 -0.45 -6.28 -16.50
C SER A 254 -1.80 -5.61 -16.26
N LEU A 255 -2.29 -5.69 -15.03
CA LEU A 255 -3.54 -5.06 -14.59
C LEU A 255 -3.32 -4.08 -13.43
N ASP A 256 -2.09 -3.66 -13.23
CA ASP A 256 -1.62 -2.78 -12.15
C ASP A 256 -0.96 -1.49 -12.67
N LYS A 257 -0.24 -0.77 -11.82
CA LYS A 257 0.44 0.48 -12.12
C LYS A 257 1.59 0.35 -13.14
N ASP A 258 2.07 -0.86 -13.49
CA ASP A 258 3.10 -1.02 -14.50
C ASP A 258 2.67 -0.50 -15.88
N VAL A 259 1.37 -0.51 -16.16
CA VAL A 259 0.80 0.14 -17.35
C VAL A 259 1.15 1.63 -17.41
N TRP A 260 1.02 2.34 -16.28
CA TRP A 260 1.41 3.73 -16.15
C TRP A 260 2.93 3.92 -16.25
N ARG A 261 3.69 3.04 -15.57
CA ARG A 261 5.16 3.04 -15.62
C ARG A 261 5.69 2.86 -17.04
N ALA A 262 5.02 2.03 -17.84
CA ALA A 262 5.36 1.77 -19.24
C ALA A 262 4.93 2.89 -20.22
N GLY A 263 4.38 4.00 -19.74
CA GLY A 263 3.97 5.13 -20.58
C GLY A 263 2.53 5.06 -21.09
N GLY A 264 1.70 4.13 -20.59
CA GLY A 264 0.30 4.01 -20.95
C GLY A 264 -0.51 5.28 -20.69
N SER A 265 -1.59 5.48 -21.44
CA SER A 265 -2.51 6.61 -21.26
C SER A 265 -3.41 6.42 -20.02
N SER A 266 -4.06 7.50 -19.59
CA SER A 266 -5.05 7.46 -18.52
C SER A 266 -6.17 6.47 -18.80
N GLU A 267 -6.67 6.44 -20.03
CA GLU A 267 -7.71 5.50 -20.47
C GLU A 267 -7.24 4.05 -20.38
N THR A 268 -5.98 3.79 -20.72
CA THR A 268 -5.38 2.46 -20.61
C THR A 268 -5.29 2.02 -19.15
N VAL A 269 -4.86 2.91 -18.24
CA VAL A 269 -4.81 2.64 -16.80
C VAL A 269 -6.21 2.30 -16.27
N LEU A 270 -7.20 3.14 -16.56
CA LEU A 270 -8.58 2.93 -16.12
C LEU A 270 -9.16 1.61 -16.66
N ALA A 271 -8.90 1.29 -17.92
CA ALA A 271 -9.36 0.04 -18.52
C ALA A 271 -8.73 -1.19 -17.82
N LYS A 272 -7.42 -1.15 -17.54
CA LYS A 272 -6.70 -2.25 -16.87
C LYS A 272 -7.10 -2.39 -15.41
N TRP A 273 -7.18 -1.30 -14.66
CA TRP A 273 -7.64 -1.33 -13.27
C TRP A 273 -9.11 -1.71 -13.16
N GLY A 274 -9.95 -1.24 -14.11
CA GLY A 274 -11.34 -1.68 -14.22
C GLY A 274 -11.48 -3.18 -14.49
N ALA A 275 -10.62 -3.75 -15.35
CA ALA A 275 -10.59 -5.18 -15.60
C ALA A 275 -10.14 -5.98 -14.36
N PHE A 276 -9.19 -5.46 -13.58
CA PHE A 276 -8.80 -6.04 -12.29
C PHE A 276 -9.97 -6.06 -11.31
N VAL A 277 -10.59 -4.90 -11.08
CA VAL A 277 -11.72 -4.75 -10.14
C VAL A 277 -12.90 -5.64 -10.56
N LYS A 278 -13.23 -5.68 -11.85
CA LYS A 278 -14.30 -6.55 -12.35
C LYS A 278 -14.05 -8.03 -12.01
N ARG A 279 -12.80 -8.50 -12.09
CA ARG A 279 -12.46 -9.89 -11.71
C ARG A 279 -12.61 -10.13 -10.21
N LEU A 280 -12.28 -9.13 -9.38
CA LEU A 280 -12.49 -9.24 -7.93
C LEU A 280 -13.97 -9.36 -7.56
N GLU A 281 -14.84 -8.62 -8.25
CA GLU A 281 -16.28 -8.53 -7.97
C GLU A 281 -17.11 -9.67 -8.62
N THR A 282 -16.51 -10.45 -9.49
CA THR A 282 -17.18 -11.63 -10.08
C THR A 282 -17.00 -12.83 -9.14
N ASP A 283 -18.07 -13.56 -8.86
CA ASP A 283 -18.09 -14.77 -8.04
C ASP A 283 -17.25 -15.92 -8.62
#